data_544a49ddd9cf1c9750b57a6830daebbb
#
_entry.id   544a49ddd9cf1c9750b57a6830daebbb
#
_cell.length_a   1.000
_cell.length_b   1.000
_cell.length_c   1.000
_cell.angle_alpha   90.00
_cell.angle_beta   90.00
_cell.angle_gamma   90.00
#
_symmetry.space_group_name_H-M   'P 1'
#
loop_
_entity.id
_entity.type
_entity.pdbx_description
1 polymer ?
#
loop_
_entity_poly.entity_id
_entity_poly.type
_entity_poly.pdbx_seq_one_letter_code
_entity_poly.pdbx_strand_id
1 'polypeptide(L)'
;MDDTLATDVAPTALPPAPGADRYRSLDFADTAATLPAGQSYDLLAAPESAMRWLAAHDLTTPDVQLYEVCAQRMRTLRAHIRTLFAARVDTTAPPQESLHAVNEALTAVPTAPLLAWDGARGLRRIQAHPTDQAVNHALATLAADAADLLTGPDADILAACGSAPCDRFLLRTHGRRHWCSTRCGDRARAARAYARRSGASD
;
A
#
# COMPACT_ATOMS: atom_id res chain seq x y z
N MET A 1 43.20 12.47 -1.16
CA MET A 1 41.82 12.96 -1.18
C MET A 1 41.03 11.93 -1.96
N ASP A 2 40.59 10.88 -1.26
CA ASP A 2 39.76 9.81 -1.85
C ASP A 2 38.31 10.19 -1.58
N ASP A 3 37.64 10.65 -2.62
CA ASP A 3 36.22 10.99 -2.60
C ASP A 3 35.45 9.70 -2.93
N THR A 4 35.20 8.90 -1.87
CA THR A 4 34.37 7.70 -1.97
C THR A 4 32.93 8.12 -2.16
N LEU A 5 32.51 8.28 -3.42
CA LEU A 5 31.11 8.40 -3.80
C LEU A 5 30.35 7.18 -3.28
N ALA A 6 29.73 7.33 -2.12
CA ALA A 6 28.72 6.39 -1.65
C ALA A 6 27.58 6.43 -2.67
N THR A 7 27.53 5.42 -3.53
CA THR A 7 26.38 5.14 -4.38
C THR A 7 25.20 4.84 -3.45
N ASP A 8 24.34 5.84 -3.27
CA ASP A 8 23.04 5.72 -2.60
C ASP A 8 22.16 4.81 -3.48
N VAL A 9 22.32 3.51 -3.31
CA VAL A 9 21.44 2.52 -3.93
C VAL A 9 20.14 2.59 -3.14
N ALA A 10 19.19 3.34 -3.67
CA ALA A 10 17.83 3.34 -3.13
C ALA A 10 17.39 1.88 -2.89
N PRO A 11 16.86 1.55 -1.71
CA PRO A 11 16.47 0.18 -1.40
C PRO A 11 15.47 -0.29 -2.46
N THR A 12 15.83 -1.37 -3.17
CA THR A 12 14.99 -1.93 -4.23
C THR A 12 13.66 -2.34 -3.61
N ALA A 13 12.59 -1.62 -3.95
CA ALA A 13 11.26 -1.95 -3.51
C ALA A 13 10.95 -3.41 -3.84
N LEU A 14 10.31 -4.11 -2.91
CA LEU A 14 9.85 -5.48 -3.16
C LEU A 14 8.78 -5.47 -4.27
N PRO A 15 8.67 -6.55 -5.04
CA PRO A 15 7.59 -6.66 -6.03
C PRO A 15 6.21 -6.50 -5.35
N PRO A 16 5.19 -6.06 -6.09
CA PRO A 16 3.83 -5.96 -5.58
C PRO A 16 3.41 -7.23 -4.85
N ALA A 17 2.73 -7.08 -3.72
CA ALA A 17 2.22 -8.22 -2.96
C ALA A 17 1.05 -8.87 -3.70
N PRO A 18 0.79 -10.17 -3.49
CA PRO A 18 -0.38 -10.82 -4.06
C PRO A 18 -1.67 -10.10 -3.69
N GLY A 19 -2.46 -9.71 -4.68
CA GLY A 19 -3.68 -8.92 -4.55
C GLY A 19 -3.51 -7.42 -4.79
N ALA A 20 -2.28 -6.93 -4.89
CA ALA A 20 -2.02 -5.51 -5.19
C ALA A 20 -2.51 -5.09 -6.60
N ASP A 21 -2.64 -6.03 -7.52
CA ASP A 21 -3.24 -5.86 -8.84
C ASP A 21 -4.77 -5.69 -8.79
N ARG A 22 -5.41 -6.16 -7.73
CA ARG A 22 -6.86 -6.07 -7.52
C ARG A 22 -7.26 -4.89 -6.63
N TYR A 23 -6.43 -4.56 -5.64
CA TYR A 23 -6.66 -3.51 -4.67
C TYR A 23 -5.47 -2.57 -4.58
N ARG A 24 -5.67 -1.34 -5.07
CA ARG A 24 -4.65 -0.28 -5.00
C ARG A 24 -4.31 0.10 -3.56
N SER A 25 -5.27 0.02 -2.67
CA SER A 25 -5.08 0.26 -1.23
C SER A 25 -4.13 -0.74 -0.58
N LEU A 26 -4.07 -1.97 -1.08
CA LEU A 26 -3.12 -2.97 -0.62
C LEU A 26 -1.69 -2.60 -1.04
N ASP A 27 -1.48 -2.20 -2.29
CA ASP A 27 -0.19 -1.70 -2.74
C ASP A 27 0.19 -0.40 -2.03
N PHE A 28 -0.77 0.50 -1.82
CA PHE A 28 -0.58 1.73 -1.06
C PHE A 28 -0.16 1.46 0.40
N ALA A 29 -0.80 0.53 1.07
CA ALA A 29 -0.41 0.12 2.41
C ALA A 29 1.03 -0.38 2.47
N ASP A 30 1.50 -1.03 1.40
CA ASP A 30 2.82 -1.61 1.28
C ASP A 30 3.88 -0.66 0.68
N THR A 31 3.54 0.63 0.45
CA THR A 31 4.52 1.65 0.02
C THR A 31 5.60 1.94 1.08
N ALA A 32 5.41 1.50 2.31
CA ALA A 32 6.46 1.42 3.33
C ALA A 32 6.48 0.02 3.92
N ALA A 33 7.67 -0.52 4.14
CA ALA A 33 7.83 -1.79 4.83
C ALA A 33 9.17 -1.91 5.54
N THR A 34 9.16 -2.69 6.61
CA THR A 34 10.35 -3.12 7.32
C THR A 34 10.92 -4.37 6.64
N LEU A 35 12.21 -4.37 6.43
CA LEU A 35 12.96 -5.44 5.80
C LEU A 35 13.97 -6.05 6.80
N PRO A 36 14.53 -7.24 6.49
CA PRO A 36 15.60 -7.83 7.32
C PRO A 36 16.81 -6.91 7.48
N ALA A 37 17.57 -7.15 8.55
CA ALA A 37 18.78 -6.40 8.90
C ALA A 37 18.52 -4.89 9.18
N GLY A 38 17.32 -4.55 9.68
CA GLY A 38 16.95 -3.18 10.02
C GLY A 38 16.73 -2.27 8.80
N GLN A 39 16.72 -2.82 7.61
CA GLN A 39 16.40 -2.05 6.40
C GLN A 39 14.90 -1.72 6.36
N SER A 40 14.59 -0.58 5.79
CA SER A 40 13.21 -0.16 5.51
C SER A 40 13.19 0.67 4.24
N TYR A 41 12.01 0.80 3.64
CA TYR A 41 11.78 1.74 2.56
C TYR A 41 10.48 2.49 2.80
N ASP A 42 10.36 3.67 2.23
CA ASP A 42 9.12 4.45 2.14
C ASP A 42 9.06 5.14 0.78
N LEU A 43 8.19 4.66 -0.10
CA LEU A 43 7.98 5.21 -1.45
C LEU A 43 7.27 6.57 -1.42
N LEU A 44 6.75 6.98 -0.26
CA LEU A 44 6.08 8.26 -0.05
C LEU A 44 6.91 9.22 0.81
N ALA A 45 8.21 8.94 0.98
CA ALA A 45 9.07 9.72 1.85
C ALA A 45 9.27 11.16 1.36
N ALA A 46 9.26 11.38 0.04
CA ALA A 46 9.39 12.69 -0.58
C ALA A 46 8.23 12.98 -1.54
N PRO A 47 7.89 14.26 -1.78
CA PRO A 47 6.82 14.65 -2.72
C PRO A 47 7.00 14.06 -4.12
N GLU A 48 8.22 14.03 -4.65
CA GLU A 48 8.53 13.52 -5.99
C GLU A 48 8.30 12.01 -6.09
N SER A 49 8.64 11.24 -5.06
CA SER A 49 8.41 9.81 -5.02
C SER A 49 6.92 9.49 -4.82
N ALA A 50 6.23 10.26 -4.00
CA ALA A 50 4.78 10.17 -3.81
C ALA A 50 4.02 10.47 -5.11
N MET A 51 4.42 11.51 -5.85
CA MET A 51 3.84 11.85 -7.15
C MET A 51 4.05 10.73 -8.16
N ARG A 52 5.27 10.19 -8.27
CA ARG A 52 5.56 9.04 -9.16
C ARG A 52 4.68 7.83 -8.84
N TRP A 53 4.48 7.55 -7.56
CA TRP A 53 3.61 6.46 -7.14
C TRP A 53 2.15 6.70 -7.57
N LEU A 54 1.61 7.89 -7.34
CA LEU A 54 0.25 8.24 -7.77
C LEU A 54 0.08 8.14 -9.30
N ALA A 55 1.03 8.65 -10.06
CA ALA A 55 1.00 8.59 -11.53
C ALA A 55 1.10 7.15 -12.04
N ALA A 56 1.93 6.31 -11.43
CA ALA A 56 2.05 4.89 -11.79
C ALA A 56 0.78 4.07 -11.53
N HIS A 57 -0.11 4.58 -10.66
CA HIS A 57 -1.40 3.95 -10.34
C HIS A 57 -2.61 4.65 -10.97
N ASP A 58 -2.39 5.55 -11.94
CA ASP A 58 -3.43 6.33 -12.61
C ASP A 58 -4.32 7.14 -11.63
N LEU A 59 -3.72 7.59 -10.51
CA LEU A 59 -4.40 8.39 -9.49
C LEU A 59 -4.18 9.89 -9.66
N THR A 60 -3.27 10.27 -10.53
CA THR A 60 -3.01 11.67 -10.94
C THR A 60 -2.31 11.70 -12.29
N THR A 61 -2.22 12.87 -12.89
CA THR A 61 -1.40 13.10 -14.08
C THR A 61 0.04 13.46 -13.68
N PRO A 62 1.06 13.13 -14.51
CA PRO A 62 2.47 13.35 -14.15
C PRO A 62 2.88 14.82 -13.98
N ASP A 63 2.09 15.75 -14.47
CA ASP A 63 2.31 17.21 -14.43
C ASP A 63 1.80 17.86 -13.14
N VAL A 64 1.14 17.12 -12.26
CA VAL A 64 0.70 17.62 -10.95
C VAL A 64 1.89 17.76 -10.01
N GLN A 65 2.09 18.97 -9.49
CA GLN A 65 3.10 19.22 -8.47
C GLN A 65 2.56 18.86 -7.09
N LEU A 66 3.27 17.96 -6.39
CA LEU A 66 3.01 17.68 -4.98
C LEU A 66 3.94 18.47 -4.08
N TYR A 67 3.40 18.86 -2.92
CA TYR A 67 4.14 19.48 -1.83
C TYR A 67 4.29 18.52 -0.66
N GLU A 68 5.18 18.82 0.28
CA GLU A 68 5.41 17.98 1.46
C GLU A 68 4.13 17.70 2.27
N VAL A 69 3.25 18.70 2.39
CA VAL A 69 1.95 18.52 3.04
C VAL A 69 1.09 17.44 2.36
N CYS A 70 1.19 17.30 1.03
CA CYS A 70 0.48 16.27 0.28
C CYS A 70 1.06 14.87 0.57
N ALA A 71 2.38 14.73 0.51
CA ALA A 71 3.07 13.49 0.84
C ALA A 71 2.80 13.08 2.30
N GLN A 72 2.79 14.04 3.23
CA GLN A 72 2.46 13.79 4.63
C GLN A 72 1.02 13.28 4.78
N ARG A 73 0.04 13.85 4.10
CA ARG A 73 -1.35 13.37 4.13
C ARG A 73 -1.49 11.96 3.58
N MET A 74 -0.74 11.62 2.52
CA MET A 74 -0.69 10.24 2.00
C MET A 74 -0.12 9.28 3.05
N ARG A 75 0.99 9.62 3.70
CA ARG A 75 1.57 8.79 4.76
C ARG A 75 0.62 8.60 5.95
N THR A 76 -0.11 9.65 6.33
CA THR A 76 -1.12 9.59 7.40
C THR A 76 -2.26 8.64 7.04
N LEU A 77 -2.87 8.79 5.85
CA LEU A 77 -3.94 7.88 5.41
C LEU A 77 -3.42 6.43 5.31
N ARG A 78 -2.22 6.22 4.76
CA ARG A 78 -1.59 4.90 4.72
C ARG A 78 -1.49 4.26 6.10
N ALA A 79 -1.06 5.01 7.10
CA ALA A 79 -0.95 4.50 8.47
C ALA A 79 -2.31 4.04 9.01
N HIS A 80 -3.38 4.80 8.79
CA HIS A 80 -4.73 4.41 9.21
C HIS A 80 -5.25 3.19 8.45
N ILE A 81 -5.06 3.11 7.12
CA ILE A 81 -5.42 1.92 6.33
C ILE A 81 -4.67 0.68 6.84
N ARG A 82 -3.36 0.78 7.09
CA ARG A 82 -2.57 -0.33 7.66
C ARG A 82 -3.11 -0.76 9.03
N THR A 83 -3.51 0.17 9.87
CA THR A 83 -4.13 -0.13 11.16
C THR A 83 -5.45 -0.88 11.00
N LEU A 84 -6.29 -0.49 10.04
CA LEU A 84 -7.55 -1.21 9.75
C LEU A 84 -7.28 -2.61 9.17
N PHE A 85 -6.28 -2.76 8.29
CA PHE A 85 -5.88 -4.06 7.78
C PHE A 85 -5.36 -4.98 8.89
N ALA A 86 -4.53 -4.46 9.80
CA ALA A 86 -4.06 -5.21 10.95
C ALA A 86 -5.22 -5.66 11.85
N ALA A 87 -6.14 -4.76 12.20
CA ALA A 87 -7.32 -5.07 12.99
C ALA A 87 -8.18 -6.18 12.33
N ARG A 88 -8.34 -6.13 11.00
CA ARG A 88 -9.06 -7.18 10.24
C ARG A 88 -8.34 -8.52 10.29
N VAL A 89 -7.01 -8.54 10.10
CA VAL A 89 -6.18 -9.75 10.14
C VAL A 89 -6.19 -10.38 11.53
N ASP A 90 -6.10 -9.55 12.57
CA ASP A 90 -6.06 -9.99 13.97
C ASP A 90 -7.46 -10.24 14.56
N THR A 91 -8.51 -10.00 13.77
CA THR A 91 -9.93 -10.14 14.21
C THR A 91 -10.20 -9.31 15.48
N THR A 92 -9.66 -8.10 15.55
CA THR A 92 -9.84 -7.14 16.64
C THR A 92 -10.72 -5.97 16.22
N ALA A 93 -11.29 -5.27 17.20
CA ALA A 93 -12.04 -4.05 16.92
C ALA A 93 -11.11 -2.97 16.34
N PRO A 94 -11.46 -2.34 15.21
CA PRO A 94 -10.66 -1.30 14.62
C PRO A 94 -10.67 -0.04 15.51
N PRO A 95 -9.52 0.68 15.63
CA PRO A 95 -9.48 1.95 16.35
C PRO A 95 -10.39 2.99 15.71
N GLN A 96 -11.16 3.70 16.52
CA GLN A 96 -12.12 4.72 16.06
C GLN A 96 -11.44 5.85 15.28
N GLU A 97 -10.24 6.23 15.68
CA GLU A 97 -9.44 7.24 14.98
C GLU A 97 -9.15 6.82 13.54
N SER A 98 -8.78 5.55 13.30
CA SER A 98 -8.50 5.06 11.95
C SER A 98 -9.76 4.96 11.09
N LEU A 99 -10.89 4.55 11.68
CA LEU A 99 -12.18 4.59 10.99
C LEU A 99 -12.56 6.03 10.61
N HIS A 100 -12.39 6.97 11.54
CA HIS A 100 -12.69 8.37 11.30
C HIS A 100 -11.85 8.95 10.16
N ALA A 101 -10.53 8.75 10.20
CA ALA A 101 -9.61 9.24 9.17
C ALA A 101 -9.90 8.69 7.77
N VAL A 102 -10.25 7.40 7.66
CA VAL A 102 -10.64 6.80 6.38
C VAL A 102 -11.99 7.37 5.90
N ASN A 103 -12.97 7.54 6.80
CA ASN A 103 -14.26 8.14 6.46
C ASN A 103 -14.14 9.62 6.06
N GLU A 104 -13.25 10.39 6.68
CA GLU A 104 -12.93 11.76 6.26
C GLU A 104 -12.37 11.78 4.84
N ALA A 105 -11.44 10.86 4.52
CA ALA A 105 -10.88 10.76 3.17
C ALA A 105 -11.96 10.38 2.14
N LEU A 106 -12.87 9.45 2.48
CA LEU A 106 -13.99 9.03 1.62
C LEU A 106 -14.93 10.19 1.27
N THR A 107 -15.13 11.12 2.18
CA THR A 107 -16.10 12.22 2.04
C THR A 107 -15.46 13.56 1.66
N ALA A 108 -14.12 13.62 1.57
CA ALA A 108 -13.38 14.86 1.32
C ALA A 108 -13.68 15.49 -0.05
N VAL A 109 -14.06 14.69 -1.03
CA VAL A 109 -14.41 15.14 -2.39
C VAL A 109 -15.58 14.35 -2.94
N PRO A 110 -16.37 14.94 -3.88
CA PRO A 110 -17.39 14.19 -4.60
C PRO A 110 -16.73 13.06 -5.40
N THR A 111 -17.10 11.81 -5.13
CA THR A 111 -16.58 10.62 -5.83
C THR A 111 -17.53 10.10 -6.90
N ALA A 112 -18.70 10.73 -7.08
CA ALA A 112 -19.66 10.33 -8.10
C ALA A 112 -19.06 10.49 -9.50
N PRO A 113 -19.03 9.42 -10.32
CA PRO A 113 -18.51 9.53 -11.68
C PRO A 113 -19.43 10.40 -12.54
N LEU A 114 -18.82 11.28 -13.32
CA LEU A 114 -19.53 12.13 -14.28
C LEU A 114 -19.80 11.36 -15.57
N LEU A 115 -20.88 11.73 -16.26
CA LEU A 115 -21.17 11.27 -17.61
C LEU A 115 -20.48 12.19 -18.61
N ALA A 116 -19.67 11.62 -19.48
CA ALA A 116 -18.97 12.33 -20.55
C ALA A 116 -19.23 11.69 -21.90
N TRP A 117 -19.24 12.52 -22.94
CA TRP A 117 -19.30 12.08 -24.33
C TRP A 117 -17.91 12.12 -24.95
N ASP A 118 -17.52 11.02 -25.57
CA ASP A 118 -16.31 10.90 -26.38
C ASP A 118 -16.72 10.53 -27.81
N GLY A 119 -16.30 11.32 -28.80
CA GLY A 119 -16.69 11.12 -30.17
C GLY A 119 -16.33 9.76 -30.78
N ALA A 120 -15.27 9.10 -30.24
CA ALA A 120 -14.84 7.79 -30.71
C ALA A 120 -15.41 6.64 -29.87
N ARG A 121 -15.69 6.87 -28.55
CA ARG A 121 -16.07 5.84 -27.56
C ARG A 121 -17.50 5.98 -27.05
N GLY A 122 -18.23 7.04 -27.43
CA GLY A 122 -19.59 7.31 -27.00
C GLY A 122 -19.70 7.81 -25.56
N LEU A 123 -20.86 7.57 -24.93
CA LEU A 123 -21.10 7.91 -23.52
C LEU A 123 -20.27 7.03 -22.59
N ARG A 124 -19.56 7.66 -21.66
CA ARG A 124 -18.76 6.95 -20.66
C ARG A 124 -18.80 7.66 -19.30
N ARG A 125 -18.56 6.90 -18.23
CA ARG A 125 -18.33 7.47 -16.92
C ARG A 125 -16.86 7.87 -16.79
N ILE A 126 -16.62 9.07 -16.31
CA ILE A 126 -15.28 9.58 -15.98
C ILE A 126 -15.26 10.05 -14.53
N GLN A 127 -14.13 9.91 -13.88
CA GLN A 127 -13.90 10.59 -12.61
C GLN A 127 -13.56 12.05 -12.89
N ALA A 128 -14.22 12.97 -12.17
CA ALA A 128 -13.78 14.36 -12.16
C ALA A 128 -12.52 14.45 -11.33
N HIS A 129 -11.39 14.77 -11.94
CA HIS A 129 -10.16 15.09 -11.24
C HIS A 129 -9.82 16.57 -11.49
N PRO A 130 -10.38 17.50 -10.69
CA PRO A 130 -9.93 18.88 -10.73
C PRO A 130 -8.44 18.90 -10.38
N THR A 131 -7.63 19.57 -11.16
CA THR A 131 -6.17 19.63 -10.97
C THR A 131 -5.77 20.24 -9.63
N ASP A 132 -6.63 21.08 -9.05
CA ASP A 132 -6.46 21.72 -7.74
C ASP A 132 -6.76 20.77 -6.55
N GLN A 133 -7.39 19.62 -6.79
CA GLN A 133 -7.77 18.63 -5.76
C GLN A 133 -7.28 17.22 -6.05
N ALA A 134 -6.29 17.06 -6.93
CA ALA A 134 -5.81 15.75 -7.37
C ALA A 134 -5.47 14.81 -6.21
N VAL A 135 -4.80 15.30 -5.17
CA VAL A 135 -4.45 14.49 -3.98
C VAL A 135 -5.69 14.08 -3.19
N ASN A 136 -6.67 14.98 -3.03
CA ASN A 136 -7.91 14.64 -2.32
C ASN A 136 -8.67 13.51 -3.04
N HIS A 137 -8.77 13.58 -4.37
CA HIS A 137 -9.38 12.52 -5.16
C HIS A 137 -8.61 11.20 -5.07
N ALA A 138 -7.27 11.25 -5.12
CA ALA A 138 -6.44 10.06 -4.95
C ALA A 138 -6.66 9.41 -3.57
N LEU A 139 -6.66 10.21 -2.49
CA LEU A 139 -6.90 9.71 -1.14
C LEU A 139 -8.30 9.13 -0.98
N ALA A 140 -9.34 9.79 -1.54
CA ALA A 140 -10.71 9.27 -1.52
C ALA A 140 -10.82 7.94 -2.28
N THR A 141 -10.15 7.82 -3.43
CA THR A 141 -10.13 6.58 -4.23
C THR A 141 -9.44 5.45 -3.45
N LEU A 142 -8.31 5.72 -2.81
CA LEU A 142 -7.59 4.74 -1.99
C LEU A 142 -8.38 4.33 -0.75
N ALA A 143 -9.08 5.28 -0.12
CA ALA A 143 -9.95 4.99 1.02
C ALA A 143 -11.16 4.13 0.61
N ALA A 144 -11.77 4.40 -0.56
CA ALA A 144 -12.86 3.59 -1.10
C ALA A 144 -12.41 2.16 -1.42
N ASP A 145 -11.26 2.00 -2.10
CA ASP A 145 -10.67 0.71 -2.41
C ASP A 145 -10.32 -0.08 -1.13
N ALA A 146 -9.83 0.60 -0.07
CA ALA A 146 -9.60 -0.04 1.22
C ALA A 146 -10.90 -0.49 1.90
N ALA A 147 -11.96 0.32 1.82
CA ALA A 147 -13.26 -0.04 2.35
C ALA A 147 -13.86 -1.24 1.59
N ASP A 148 -13.73 -1.27 0.26
CA ASP A 148 -14.17 -2.38 -0.57
C ASP A 148 -13.43 -3.67 -0.21
N LEU A 149 -12.11 -3.62 0.00
CA LEU A 149 -11.34 -4.77 0.46
C LEU A 149 -11.79 -5.24 1.85
N LEU A 150 -11.96 -4.33 2.80
CA LEU A 150 -12.29 -4.68 4.20
C LEU A 150 -13.71 -5.23 4.38
N THR A 151 -14.63 -4.87 3.50
CA THR A 151 -16.06 -5.26 3.58
C THR A 151 -16.48 -6.25 2.50
N GLY A 152 -15.64 -6.45 1.50
CA GLY A 152 -15.90 -7.31 0.37
C GLY A 152 -15.54 -8.79 0.60
N PRO A 153 -15.70 -9.63 -0.42
CA PRO A 153 -15.48 -11.07 -0.32
C PRO A 153 -14.03 -11.47 -0.06
N ASP A 154 -13.07 -10.58 -0.34
CA ASP A 154 -11.65 -10.84 -0.13
C ASP A 154 -11.16 -10.46 1.28
N ALA A 155 -12.01 -9.88 2.11
CA ALA A 155 -11.66 -9.49 3.48
C ALA A 155 -11.14 -10.69 4.31
N ASP A 156 -11.69 -11.89 4.10
CA ASP A 156 -11.30 -13.11 4.83
C ASP A 156 -9.95 -13.69 4.40
N ILE A 157 -9.45 -13.30 3.23
CA ILE A 157 -8.16 -13.75 2.72
C ILE A 157 -7.06 -12.68 2.85
N LEU A 158 -7.38 -11.50 3.39
CA LEU A 158 -6.38 -10.51 3.76
C LEU A 158 -5.51 -11.05 4.90
N ALA A 159 -4.20 -10.91 4.77
CA ALA A 159 -3.24 -11.43 5.74
C ALA A 159 -1.98 -10.58 5.82
N ALA A 160 -1.31 -10.59 6.97
CA ALA A 160 0.03 -10.08 7.12
C ALA A 160 1.07 -11.09 6.63
N CYS A 161 2.22 -10.62 6.18
CA CYS A 161 3.33 -11.48 5.77
C CYS A 161 3.90 -12.26 6.96
N GLY A 162 3.85 -13.59 6.91
CA GLY A 162 4.35 -14.46 7.97
C GLY A 162 5.88 -14.61 8.05
N SER A 163 6.65 -13.63 7.59
CA SER A 163 8.11 -13.66 7.55
C SER A 163 8.69 -12.41 8.23
N ALA A 164 8.73 -12.42 9.57
CA ALA A 164 9.30 -11.31 10.32
C ALA A 164 10.74 -10.96 9.83
N PRO A 165 11.13 -9.68 9.85
CA PRO A 165 10.39 -8.52 10.32
C PRO A 165 9.47 -7.88 9.26
N CYS A 166 9.20 -8.54 8.12
CA CYS A 166 8.35 -8.00 7.06
C CYS A 166 6.92 -7.76 7.58
N ASP A 167 6.45 -6.55 7.45
CA ASP A 167 5.17 -6.06 7.93
C ASP A 167 4.18 -5.73 6.80
N ARG A 168 4.41 -6.28 5.59
CA ARG A 168 3.53 -6.11 4.42
C ARG A 168 2.26 -6.94 4.53
N PHE A 169 1.23 -6.49 3.85
CA PHE A 169 -0.03 -7.21 3.67
C PHE A 169 -0.09 -7.94 2.32
N LEU A 170 -0.97 -8.93 2.21
CA LEU A 170 -1.21 -9.70 0.98
C LEU A 170 -2.61 -10.33 0.99
N LEU A 171 -3.11 -10.71 -0.18
CA LEU A 171 -4.25 -11.63 -0.27
C LEU A 171 -3.76 -13.07 -0.37
N ARG A 172 -4.28 -13.94 0.49
CA ARG A 172 -4.00 -15.38 0.49
C ARG A 172 -4.86 -16.09 -0.52
N THR A 173 -4.62 -15.86 -1.81
CA THR A 173 -5.37 -16.48 -2.92
C THR A 173 -5.29 -18.01 -2.95
N HIS A 174 -4.32 -18.60 -2.24
CA HIS A 174 -4.16 -20.02 -2.05
C HIS A 174 -3.86 -20.34 -0.59
N GLY A 175 -4.46 -21.34 -0.01
CA GLY A 175 -4.31 -21.71 1.41
C GLY A 175 -2.87 -21.94 1.90
N ARG A 176 -1.93 -22.20 0.98
CA ARG A 176 -0.49 -22.37 1.29
C ARG A 176 0.33 -21.09 1.21
N ARG A 177 -0.26 -19.97 0.80
CA ARG A 177 0.47 -18.70 0.68
C ARG A 177 0.49 -17.98 2.04
N HIS A 178 1.68 -17.83 2.59
CA HIS A 178 1.91 -17.16 3.87
C HIS A 178 2.85 -15.96 3.76
N TRP A 179 3.39 -15.66 2.56
CA TRP A 179 4.42 -14.64 2.36
C TRP A 179 4.09 -13.74 1.19
N CYS A 180 4.45 -12.47 1.32
CA CYS A 180 4.23 -11.46 0.29
C CYS A 180 5.12 -11.65 -0.95
N SER A 181 6.24 -12.38 -0.82
CA SER A 181 7.18 -12.64 -1.91
C SER A 181 7.91 -13.98 -1.74
N THR A 182 8.55 -14.46 -2.81
CA THR A 182 9.45 -15.63 -2.76
C THR A 182 10.60 -15.41 -1.78
N ARG A 183 11.20 -14.19 -1.78
CA ARG A 183 12.27 -13.80 -0.84
C ARG A 183 11.85 -13.95 0.62
N CYS A 184 10.63 -13.53 0.98
CA CYS A 184 10.09 -13.72 2.33
C CYS A 184 9.87 -15.21 2.64
N GLY A 185 9.41 -15.98 1.67
CA GLY A 185 9.24 -17.43 1.81
C GLY A 185 10.57 -18.17 2.04
N ASP A 186 11.60 -17.83 1.27
CA ASP A 186 12.93 -18.42 1.42
C ASP A 186 13.53 -18.12 2.79
N ARG A 187 13.42 -16.86 3.24
CA ARG A 187 13.89 -16.46 4.57
C ARG A 187 13.17 -17.23 5.68
N ALA A 188 11.86 -17.33 5.61
CA ALA A 188 11.07 -18.06 6.61
C ALA A 188 11.41 -19.56 6.63
N ARG A 189 11.71 -20.16 5.46
CA ARG A 189 12.18 -21.55 5.37
C ARG A 189 13.57 -21.71 5.98
N ALA A 190 14.50 -20.81 5.67
CA ALA A 190 15.86 -20.82 6.24
C ALA A 190 15.85 -20.69 7.76
N ALA A 191 15.07 -19.74 8.29
CA ALA A 191 14.93 -19.55 9.74
C ALA A 191 14.40 -20.81 10.45
N ARG A 192 13.37 -21.46 9.89
CA ARG A 192 12.85 -22.71 10.45
C ARG A 192 13.85 -23.87 10.35
N ALA A 193 14.63 -23.95 9.27
CA ALA A 193 15.67 -24.96 9.14
C ALA A 193 16.81 -24.74 10.16
N TYR A 194 17.17 -23.49 10.41
CA TYR A 194 18.15 -23.13 11.44
C TYR A 194 17.67 -23.50 12.85
N ALA A 195 16.44 -23.10 13.21
CA ALA A 195 15.84 -23.43 14.51
C ALA A 195 15.78 -24.92 14.79
N ARG A 196 15.45 -25.75 13.77
CA ARG A 196 15.47 -27.21 13.94
C ARG A 196 16.87 -27.78 14.18
N ARG A 197 17.91 -27.18 13.59
CA ARG A 197 19.29 -27.66 13.81
C ARG A 197 19.85 -27.24 15.18
N SER A 198 19.52 -26.02 15.62
CA SER A 198 19.95 -25.54 16.94
C SER A 198 19.17 -26.16 18.10
N GLY A 199 17.90 -26.52 17.92
CA GLY A 199 17.12 -27.23 18.94
C GLY A 199 17.34 -28.76 18.98
N ALA A 200 18.10 -29.34 18.07
CA ALA A 200 18.50 -30.76 18.07
C ALA A 200 19.88 -30.97 18.71
N SER A 201 20.51 -29.89 19.25
CA SER A 201 21.84 -29.93 19.85
C SER A 201 21.85 -29.83 21.39
N ASP A 202 20.66 -29.87 22.04
CA ASP A 202 20.42 -30.06 23.46
C ASP A 202 19.81 -31.45 23.73
#